data_c72adef569278f67f320d86708a7aa23
#
_entry.id   c72adef569278f67f320d86708a7aa23
#
_cell.length_a   1.000
_cell.length_b   1.000
_cell.length_c   1.000
_cell.angle_alpha   90.00
_cell.angle_beta   90.00
_cell.angle_gamma   90.00
#
_symmetry.space_group_name_H-M   'P 1'
#
loop_
_entity.id
_entity.type
_entity.pdbx_description
1 polymer ?
#
loop_
_entity_poly.entity_id
_entity_poly.type
_entity_poly.pdbx_seq_one_letter_code
_entity_poly.pdbx_strand_id
1 'polypeptide(L)'
;MPVLVVGGNPALLRWGGAHADAVGLSGLGRTLPDGHAHTVSWSAEQLDGHVALVHEGAAGAGVSIPDLEVLVQHVELTDDRESAARPLAQDTGLPGGDLLAVPYVLIGTITQIVEQLVDARERWGITRWVVRLDALEVAEQVVAALPS
;
A
#
# COMPACT_ATOMS: atom_id res chain seq x y z
N MET A 1 8.37 -23.98 -0.22
CA MET A 1 8.02 -23.06 -1.34
C MET A 1 7.36 -21.81 -0.77
N PRO A 2 7.89 -20.60 -0.99
CA PRO A 2 7.31 -19.38 -0.49
C PRO A 2 5.95 -19.10 -1.13
N VAL A 3 4.99 -18.65 -0.32
CA VAL A 3 3.62 -18.32 -0.76
C VAL A 3 3.35 -16.83 -0.52
N LEU A 4 2.99 -16.12 -1.58
CA LEU A 4 2.52 -14.74 -1.54
C LEU A 4 1.01 -14.73 -1.81
N VAL A 5 0.27 -14.06 -0.94
CA VAL A 5 -1.18 -13.83 -1.09
C VAL A 5 -1.41 -12.35 -1.29
N VAL A 6 -2.18 -11.97 -2.32
CA VAL A 6 -2.51 -10.58 -2.62
C VAL A 6 -4.02 -10.38 -2.66
N GLY A 7 -4.53 -9.38 -1.96
CA GLY A 7 -5.94 -9.03 -2.02
C GLY A 7 -6.42 -8.21 -0.82
N GLY A 8 -7.71 -7.88 -0.81
CA GLY A 8 -8.36 -7.10 0.23
C GLY A 8 -9.54 -7.81 0.91
N ASN A 9 -9.85 -9.04 0.49
CA ASN A 9 -10.95 -9.80 1.11
C ASN A 9 -10.58 -10.20 2.54
N PRO A 10 -11.44 -9.95 3.54
CA PRO A 10 -11.13 -10.26 4.95
C PRO A 10 -10.77 -11.71 5.22
N ALA A 11 -11.44 -12.66 4.60
CA ALA A 11 -11.15 -14.09 4.77
C ALA A 11 -9.76 -14.44 4.17
N LEU A 12 -9.43 -13.86 3.01
CA LEU A 12 -8.13 -14.04 2.36
C LEU A 12 -7.00 -13.45 3.19
N LEU A 13 -7.19 -12.26 3.79
CA LEU A 13 -6.19 -11.62 4.64
C LEU A 13 -5.92 -12.42 5.92
N ARG A 14 -6.96 -12.95 6.58
CA ARG A 14 -6.80 -13.85 7.72
C ARG A 14 -6.09 -15.15 7.33
N TRP A 15 -6.49 -15.74 6.22
CA TRP A 15 -5.84 -16.95 5.71
C TRP A 15 -4.37 -16.70 5.37
N GLY A 16 -4.07 -15.58 4.72
CA GLY A 16 -2.70 -15.15 4.41
C GLY A 16 -1.86 -14.98 5.66
N GLY A 17 -2.41 -14.36 6.70
CA GLY A 17 -1.74 -14.23 8.00
C GLY A 17 -1.36 -15.56 8.63
N ALA A 18 -2.24 -16.56 8.47
CA ALA A 18 -2.05 -17.89 9.03
C ALA A 18 -1.11 -18.80 8.24
N HIS A 19 -0.99 -18.62 6.91
CA HIS A 19 -0.40 -19.63 6.03
C HIS A 19 0.60 -19.09 5.01
N ALA A 20 0.63 -17.78 4.72
CA ALA A 20 1.51 -17.21 3.72
C ALA A 20 2.84 -16.77 4.31
N ASP A 21 3.88 -16.71 3.46
CA ASP A 21 5.17 -16.10 3.79
C ASP A 21 5.14 -14.59 3.65
N ALA A 22 4.27 -14.10 2.74
CA ALA A 22 4.05 -12.67 2.53
C ALA A 22 2.59 -12.39 2.17
N VAL A 23 2.10 -11.21 2.54
CA VAL A 23 0.78 -10.71 2.16
C VAL A 23 0.92 -9.38 1.46
N GLY A 24 0.41 -9.32 0.23
CA GLY A 24 0.39 -8.12 -0.59
C GLY A 24 -0.92 -7.35 -0.43
N LEU A 25 -0.79 -6.06 -0.15
CA LEU A 25 -1.89 -5.12 0.00
C LEU A 25 -1.95 -4.22 -1.22
N SER A 26 -3.03 -4.25 -1.97
CA SER A 26 -3.23 -3.43 -3.17
C SER A 26 -4.17 -2.25 -2.95
N GLY A 27 -4.98 -2.32 -1.90
CA GLY A 27 -6.06 -1.37 -1.67
C GLY A 27 -7.15 -1.39 -2.75
N LEU A 28 -7.06 -2.32 -3.71
CA LEU A 28 -8.07 -2.48 -4.75
C LEU A 28 -9.23 -3.33 -4.22
N GLY A 29 -10.42 -2.86 -4.44
CA GLY A 29 -11.65 -3.54 -4.06
C GLY A 29 -12.32 -4.23 -5.23
N ARG A 30 -13.64 -4.10 -5.28
CA ARG A 30 -14.46 -4.73 -6.32
C ARG A 30 -14.18 -4.14 -7.70
N THR A 31 -14.08 -4.99 -8.72
CA THR A 31 -14.07 -4.55 -10.12
C THR A 31 -15.42 -3.92 -10.46
N LEU A 32 -15.39 -2.75 -11.09
CA LEU A 32 -16.58 -2.05 -11.54
C LEU A 32 -17.15 -2.67 -12.83
N PRO A 33 -18.38 -2.33 -13.23
CA PRO A 33 -19.06 -2.94 -14.39
C PRO A 33 -18.33 -2.79 -15.73
N ASP A 34 -17.41 -1.82 -15.87
CA ASP A 34 -16.58 -1.66 -17.07
C ASP A 34 -15.49 -2.75 -17.22
N GLY A 35 -15.25 -3.56 -16.18
CA GLY A 35 -14.26 -4.63 -16.15
C GLY A 35 -12.82 -4.18 -15.97
N HIS A 36 -12.56 -2.88 -15.85
CA HIS A 36 -11.21 -2.30 -15.77
C HIS A 36 -10.97 -1.46 -14.52
N ALA A 37 -11.95 -0.66 -14.10
CA ALA A 37 -11.85 0.15 -12.89
C ALA A 37 -12.20 -0.67 -11.63
N HIS A 38 -11.62 -0.28 -10.50
CA HIS A 38 -11.85 -0.88 -9.20
C HIS A 38 -12.28 0.17 -8.19
N THR A 39 -13.07 -0.21 -7.20
CA THR A 39 -13.19 0.57 -5.98
C THR A 39 -11.87 0.55 -5.24
N VAL A 40 -11.58 1.58 -4.47
CA VAL A 40 -10.32 1.69 -3.72
C VAL A 40 -10.58 1.79 -2.22
N SER A 41 -9.68 1.20 -1.44
CA SER A 41 -9.66 1.26 0.02
C SER A 41 -8.35 1.93 0.46
N TRP A 42 -8.20 3.22 0.12
CA TRP A 42 -6.96 3.96 0.28
C TRP A 42 -7.01 4.98 1.42
N SER A 43 -7.69 4.68 2.49
CA SER A 43 -7.55 5.44 3.74
C SER A 43 -6.62 4.71 4.71
N ALA A 44 -5.99 5.47 5.60
CA ALA A 44 -5.15 4.89 6.65
C ALA A 44 -5.96 3.97 7.57
N GLU A 45 -7.20 4.33 7.88
CA GLU A 45 -8.11 3.52 8.70
C GLU A 45 -8.43 2.16 8.03
N GLN A 46 -8.69 2.16 6.72
CA GLN A 46 -8.93 0.92 5.97
C GLN A 46 -7.68 0.04 5.95
N LEU A 47 -6.50 0.62 5.79
CA LEU A 47 -5.24 -0.12 5.85
C LEU A 47 -4.97 -0.66 7.26
N ASP A 48 -5.24 0.11 8.30
CA ASP A 48 -5.19 -0.39 9.69
C ASP A 48 -6.05 -1.65 9.84
N GLY A 49 -7.26 -1.64 9.30
CA GLY A 49 -8.18 -2.78 9.33
C GLY A 49 -7.64 -4.00 8.56
N HIS A 50 -7.08 -3.80 7.38
CA HIS A 50 -6.50 -4.88 6.57
C HIS A 50 -5.29 -5.52 7.27
N VAL A 51 -4.39 -4.72 7.82
CA VAL A 51 -3.22 -5.21 8.58
C VAL A 51 -3.67 -5.96 9.84
N ALA A 52 -4.67 -5.46 10.55
CA ALA A 52 -5.23 -6.14 11.71
C ALA A 52 -5.76 -7.54 11.38
N LEU A 53 -6.40 -7.73 10.22
CA LEU A 53 -6.88 -9.04 9.76
C LEU A 53 -5.74 -10.03 9.51
N VAL A 54 -4.61 -9.57 8.95
CA VAL A 54 -3.42 -10.40 8.77
C VAL A 54 -2.85 -10.82 10.13
N HIS A 55 -2.73 -9.88 11.06
CA HIS A 55 -2.26 -10.16 12.43
C HIS A 55 -3.18 -11.13 13.17
N GLU A 56 -4.49 -10.97 13.02
CA GLU A 56 -5.50 -11.86 13.60
C GLU A 56 -5.33 -13.31 13.09
N GLY A 57 -5.11 -13.47 11.78
CA GLY A 57 -4.85 -14.78 11.18
C GLY A 57 -3.58 -15.43 11.71
N ALA A 58 -2.48 -14.68 11.80
CA ALA A 58 -1.22 -15.16 12.35
C ALA A 58 -1.35 -15.56 13.82
N ALA A 59 -1.98 -14.72 14.63
CA ALA A 59 -2.21 -14.99 16.06
C ALA A 59 -3.08 -16.23 16.26
N GLY A 60 -4.15 -16.40 15.49
CA GLY A 60 -5.04 -17.56 15.56
C GLY A 60 -4.35 -18.87 15.17
N ALA A 61 -3.36 -18.82 14.30
CA ALA A 61 -2.55 -19.99 13.90
C ALA A 61 -1.31 -20.20 14.78
N GLY A 62 -0.98 -19.25 15.65
CA GLY A 62 0.22 -19.32 16.49
C GLY A 62 1.53 -19.20 15.71
N VAL A 63 1.52 -18.46 14.60
CA VAL A 63 2.69 -18.24 13.74
C VAL A 63 3.12 -16.77 13.73
N SER A 64 4.33 -16.52 13.25
CA SER A 64 4.84 -15.16 13.07
C SER A 64 4.03 -14.43 12.00
N ILE A 65 3.95 -13.12 12.13
CA ILE A 65 3.33 -12.26 11.12
C ILE A 65 4.15 -12.38 9.83
N PRO A 66 3.50 -12.65 8.68
CA PRO A 66 4.19 -12.70 7.38
C PRO A 66 4.72 -11.33 6.98
N ASP A 67 5.63 -11.31 6.02
CA ASP A 67 6.07 -10.05 5.42
C ASP A 67 4.89 -9.32 4.78
N LEU A 68 4.82 -8.00 4.98
CA LEU A 68 3.80 -7.18 4.34
C LEU A 68 4.41 -6.41 3.17
N GLU A 69 3.76 -6.50 2.03
CA GLU A 69 4.13 -5.71 0.86
C GLU A 69 2.94 -4.89 0.34
N VAL A 70 3.25 -3.79 -0.31
CA VAL A 70 2.25 -2.91 -0.93
C VAL A 70 2.52 -2.79 -2.42
N LEU A 71 1.46 -2.92 -3.21
CA LEU A 71 1.48 -2.54 -4.62
C LEU A 71 1.20 -1.04 -4.72
N VAL A 72 2.23 -0.28 -5.09
CA VAL A 72 2.11 1.16 -5.29
C VAL A 72 1.33 1.43 -6.57
N GLN A 73 0.26 2.21 -6.46
CA GLN A 73 -0.68 2.45 -7.56
C GLN A 73 -0.36 3.74 -8.33
N HIS A 74 0.20 4.74 -7.65
CA HIS A 74 0.50 6.03 -8.23
C HIS A 74 1.79 6.60 -7.66
N VAL A 75 2.69 7.06 -8.53
CA VAL A 75 3.95 7.71 -8.15
C VAL A 75 4.12 8.99 -8.96
N GLU A 76 4.35 10.12 -8.27
CA GLU A 76 4.55 11.41 -8.92
C GLU A 76 5.52 12.28 -8.12
N LEU A 77 6.62 12.72 -8.76
CA LEU A 77 7.52 13.72 -8.19
C LEU A 77 6.97 15.13 -8.40
N THR A 78 6.83 15.89 -7.33
CA THR A 78 6.34 17.26 -7.36
C THR A 78 6.75 18.02 -6.10
N ASP A 79 6.84 19.33 -6.21
CA ASP A 79 7.02 20.23 -5.07
C ASP A 79 5.68 20.59 -4.40
N ASP A 80 4.56 20.32 -5.06
CA ASP A 80 3.20 20.61 -4.59
C ASP A 80 2.33 19.35 -4.62
N ARG A 81 2.52 18.52 -3.61
CA ARG A 81 1.83 17.24 -3.48
C ARG A 81 0.32 17.38 -3.33
N GLU A 82 -0.16 18.46 -2.72
CA GLU A 82 -1.59 18.68 -2.52
C GLU A 82 -2.29 18.96 -3.85
N SER A 83 -1.73 19.81 -4.68
CA SER A 83 -2.26 20.07 -6.03
C SER A 83 -2.18 18.84 -6.92
N ALA A 84 -1.09 18.09 -6.85
CA ALA A 84 -0.91 16.86 -7.61
C ALA A 84 -1.88 15.75 -7.21
N ALA A 85 -2.31 15.69 -5.96
CA ALA A 85 -3.28 14.71 -5.48
C ALA A 85 -4.73 15.01 -5.91
N ARG A 86 -5.06 16.24 -6.31
CA ARG A 86 -6.44 16.62 -6.65
C ARG A 86 -7.10 15.79 -7.75
N PRO A 87 -6.46 15.53 -8.91
CA PRO A 87 -7.07 14.67 -9.93
C PRO A 87 -7.41 13.28 -9.41
N LEU A 88 -6.51 12.70 -8.61
CA LEU A 88 -6.70 11.38 -8.03
C LEU A 88 -7.82 11.40 -6.96
N ALA A 89 -7.93 12.47 -6.19
CA ALA A 89 -9.02 12.68 -5.24
C ALA A 89 -10.38 12.76 -5.94
N GLN A 90 -10.45 13.44 -7.09
CA GLN A 90 -11.67 13.50 -7.91
C GLN A 90 -12.04 12.14 -8.48
N ASP A 91 -11.07 11.40 -9.01
CA ASP A 91 -11.30 10.08 -9.61
C ASP A 91 -11.71 9.03 -8.59
N THR A 92 -11.14 9.07 -7.40
CA THR A 92 -11.41 8.08 -6.34
C THR A 92 -12.54 8.46 -5.41
N GLY A 93 -12.94 9.74 -5.37
CA GLY A 93 -13.89 10.28 -4.40
C GLY A 93 -13.33 10.39 -2.97
N LEU A 94 -12.03 10.19 -2.78
CA LEU A 94 -11.37 10.27 -1.48
C LEU A 94 -10.77 11.67 -1.25
N PRO A 95 -10.75 12.16 0.00
CA PRO A 95 -10.02 13.37 0.34
C PRO A 95 -8.53 13.27 0.00
N GLY A 96 -7.93 14.35 -0.50
CA GLY A 96 -6.51 14.39 -0.84
C GLY A 96 -5.60 14.03 0.35
N GLY A 97 -5.98 14.45 1.56
CA GLY A 97 -5.26 14.10 2.78
C GLY A 97 -5.22 12.59 3.07
N ASP A 98 -6.29 11.87 2.77
CA ASP A 98 -6.33 10.41 2.91
C ASP A 98 -5.38 9.75 1.90
N LEU A 99 -5.39 10.21 0.65
CA LEU A 99 -4.52 9.69 -0.40
C LEU A 99 -3.04 9.89 -0.08
N LEU A 100 -2.68 11.04 0.49
CA LEU A 100 -1.30 11.36 0.87
C LEU A 100 -0.82 10.66 2.15
N ALA A 101 -1.72 9.98 2.86
CA ALA A 101 -1.43 9.28 4.11
C ALA A 101 -1.18 7.78 3.93
N VAL A 102 -1.40 7.22 2.74
CA VAL A 102 -1.31 5.78 2.48
C VAL A 102 -0.18 5.44 1.52
N PRO A 103 0.46 4.27 1.66
CA PRO A 103 1.60 3.88 0.84
C PRO A 103 1.23 3.44 -0.59
N TYR A 104 -0.04 3.39 -0.93
CA TYR A 104 -0.50 3.12 -2.31
C TYR A 104 -0.25 4.27 -3.26
N VAL A 105 -0.09 5.49 -2.72
CA VAL A 105 0.05 6.74 -3.46
C VAL A 105 1.28 7.46 -2.94
N LEU A 106 2.29 7.62 -3.79
CA LEU A 106 3.55 8.27 -3.45
C LEU A 106 3.69 9.55 -4.29
N ILE A 107 3.27 10.66 -3.74
CA ILE A 107 3.28 11.96 -4.39
C ILE A 107 4.06 12.95 -3.52
N GLY A 108 5.03 13.63 -4.10
CA GLY A 108 5.80 14.66 -3.42
C GLY A 108 7.25 14.73 -3.89
N THR A 109 8.09 15.35 -3.06
CA THR A 109 9.53 15.31 -3.24
C THR A 109 10.09 13.93 -2.85
N ILE A 110 11.32 13.62 -3.24
CA ILE A 110 11.99 12.39 -2.80
C ILE A 110 12.01 12.27 -1.28
N THR A 111 12.29 13.36 -0.57
CA THR A 111 12.30 13.37 0.90
C THR A 111 10.91 13.02 1.47
N GLN A 112 9.84 13.62 0.94
CA GLN A 112 8.48 13.34 1.39
C GLN A 112 8.08 11.88 1.13
N ILE A 113 8.46 11.33 -0.03
CA ILE A 113 8.19 9.93 -0.36
C ILE A 113 8.96 9.00 0.59
N VAL A 114 10.23 9.26 0.86
CA VAL A 114 11.04 8.48 1.81
C VAL A 114 10.41 8.52 3.21
N GLU A 115 10.03 9.69 3.71
CA GLU A 115 9.34 9.83 5.00
C GLU A 115 8.06 9.00 5.03
N GLN A 116 7.25 9.05 3.98
CA GLN A 116 6.02 8.26 3.88
C GLN A 116 6.29 6.74 3.91
N LEU A 117 7.35 6.26 3.28
CA LEU A 117 7.74 4.84 3.32
C LEU A 117 8.21 4.43 4.72
N VAL A 118 8.98 5.28 5.39
CA VAL A 118 9.43 5.05 6.78
C VAL A 118 8.23 5.00 7.73
N ASP A 119 7.31 5.96 7.63
CA ASP A 119 6.09 5.99 8.43
C ASP A 119 5.22 4.74 8.20
N ALA A 120 5.10 4.28 6.95
CA ALA A 120 4.36 3.08 6.62
C ALA A 120 5.00 1.81 7.23
N ARG A 121 6.32 1.75 7.25
CA ARG A 121 7.04 0.68 7.92
C ARG A 121 6.80 0.68 9.42
N GLU A 122 6.86 1.84 10.06
CA GLU A 122 6.65 1.98 11.49
C GLU A 122 5.21 1.69 11.91
N ARG A 123 4.24 2.21 11.16
CA ARG A 123 2.83 2.08 11.50
C ARG A 123 2.26 0.70 11.18
N TRP A 124 2.57 0.16 10.01
CA TRP A 124 1.93 -1.06 9.49
C TRP A 124 2.87 -2.26 9.36
N GLY A 125 4.17 -2.06 9.57
CA GLY A 125 5.15 -3.14 9.37
C GLY A 125 5.41 -3.48 7.90
N ILE A 126 5.09 -2.57 6.97
CA ILE A 126 5.32 -2.78 5.54
C ILE A 126 6.81 -2.68 5.26
N THR A 127 7.38 -3.72 4.66
CA THR A 127 8.82 -3.82 4.39
C THR A 127 9.17 -3.94 2.91
N ARG A 128 8.16 -4.15 2.07
CA ARG A 128 8.32 -4.28 0.63
C ARG A 128 7.34 -3.40 -0.15
N TRP A 129 7.82 -2.77 -1.19
CA TRP A 129 7.01 -1.96 -2.11
C TRP A 129 7.20 -2.48 -3.52
N VAL A 130 6.11 -2.82 -4.18
CA VAL A 130 6.08 -3.24 -5.57
C VAL A 130 5.71 -2.02 -6.40
N VAL A 131 6.59 -1.62 -7.30
CA VAL A 131 6.38 -0.49 -8.20
C VAL A 131 6.26 -0.97 -9.64
N ARG A 132 5.55 -0.19 -10.46
CA ARG A 132 5.42 -0.46 -11.89
C ARG A 132 6.62 0.10 -12.65
N LEU A 133 6.83 -0.38 -13.85
CA LEU A 133 7.96 0.01 -14.69
C LEU A 133 8.01 1.52 -14.97
N ASP A 134 6.88 2.18 -15.11
CA ASP A 134 6.78 3.62 -15.33
C ASP A 134 7.25 4.47 -14.13
N ALA A 135 7.33 3.87 -12.94
CA ALA A 135 7.84 4.49 -11.72
C ALA A 135 9.31 4.15 -11.41
N LEU A 136 9.99 3.38 -12.27
CA LEU A 136 11.34 2.87 -11.98
C LEU A 136 12.35 3.98 -11.73
N GLU A 137 12.35 5.04 -12.54
CA GLU A 137 13.29 6.16 -12.39
C GLU A 137 13.13 6.87 -11.04
N VAL A 138 11.90 7.05 -10.58
CA VAL A 138 11.62 7.62 -9.26
C VAL A 138 12.02 6.64 -8.16
N ALA A 139 11.73 5.36 -8.33
CA ALA A 139 12.08 4.31 -7.38
C ALA A 139 13.59 4.23 -7.17
N GLU A 140 14.41 4.37 -8.20
CA GLU A 140 15.87 4.41 -8.08
C GLU A 140 16.35 5.57 -7.20
N GLN A 141 15.77 6.76 -7.38
CA GLN A 141 16.09 7.92 -6.55
C GLN A 141 15.65 7.75 -5.09
N VAL A 142 14.48 7.16 -4.88
CA VAL A 142 13.97 6.87 -3.54
C VAL A 142 14.85 5.85 -2.84
N VAL A 143 15.23 4.76 -3.51
CA VAL A 143 16.11 3.73 -2.94
C VAL A 143 17.47 4.32 -2.53
N ALA A 144 18.04 5.21 -3.35
CA ALA A 144 19.29 5.88 -3.04
C ALA A 144 19.19 6.82 -1.81
N ALA A 145 18.01 7.29 -1.48
CA ALA A 145 17.74 8.21 -0.37
C ALA A 145 17.22 7.50 0.91
N LEU A 146 16.90 6.21 0.84
CA LEU A 146 16.43 5.46 2.00
C LEU A 146 17.52 5.36 3.09
N PRO A 147 17.13 5.47 4.37
CA PRO A 147 18.08 5.24 5.46
C PRO A 147 18.54 3.78 5.50
N SER A 148 19.74 3.58 5.94
CA SER A 148 20.38 2.25 6.05
C SER A 148 19.68 1.33 7.08
#